data_670cd7e18a60c0844de3579129ec05ee
#
_entry.id   670cd7e18a60c0844de3579129ec05ee
#
_cell.length_a   1.000
_cell.length_b   1.000
_cell.length_c   1.000
_cell.angle_alpha   90.00
_cell.angle_beta   90.00
_cell.angle_gamma   90.00
#
_symmetry.space_group_name_H-M   'P 1'
#
loop_
_entity.id
_entity.type
_entity.pdbx_description
1 polymer ?
#
loop_
_entity_poly.entity_id
_entity_poly.type
_entity_poly.pdbx_seq_one_letter_code
_entity_poly.pdbx_strand_id
1 'polypeptide(L)'
;NARRNVPLGMMIGLALICLVQSVMVLGFHNYTPWAELENSAAPHLLYGGNLLGNAGKVWMTFVSALAVVSTQNSTVNGLAGICQGMAKMNMMPRVFAKTNKHGVPYFGVVFVSVFIFVFAALSDGSSDAISFLILVGSVFWMISYILAHIDVLILRKRLPKAPRSFKVPCGPLFPIIGICGTVYMILNISTDPVERNMIWLVT
;
A
#
# COMPACT_ATOMS: atom_id res chain seq x y z
N ASN A 1 21.38 16.15 -6.03
CA ASN A 1 20.36 17.08 -5.52
C ASN A 1 19.14 16.33 -4.96
N ALA A 2 19.39 15.38 -4.02
CA ALA A 2 18.36 14.50 -3.45
C ALA A 2 17.16 15.27 -2.88
N ARG A 3 17.41 16.43 -2.26
CA ARG A 3 16.38 17.27 -1.64
C ARG A 3 15.28 17.75 -2.60
N ARG A 4 15.57 17.85 -3.89
CA ARG A 4 14.62 18.27 -4.95
C ARG A 4 14.14 17.07 -5.76
N ASN A 5 15.04 16.17 -6.08
CA ASN A 5 14.75 15.04 -6.99
C ASN A 5 13.85 13.99 -6.33
N VAL A 6 13.98 13.75 -5.02
CA VAL A 6 13.12 12.77 -4.32
C VAL A 6 11.64 13.20 -4.31
N PRO A 7 11.27 14.41 -3.84
CA PRO A 7 9.87 14.85 -3.89
C PRO A 7 9.31 14.90 -5.30
N LEU A 8 10.11 15.39 -6.25
CA LEU A 8 9.69 15.47 -7.65
C LEU A 8 9.46 14.08 -8.26
N GLY A 9 10.37 13.14 -8.00
CA GLY A 9 10.22 11.75 -8.45
C GLY A 9 8.97 11.08 -7.86
N MET A 10 8.68 11.31 -6.57
CA MET A 10 7.47 10.80 -5.94
C MET A 10 6.19 11.39 -6.57
N MET A 11 6.16 12.69 -6.84
CA MET A 11 5.00 13.34 -7.46
C MET A 11 4.77 12.85 -8.89
N ILE A 12 5.84 12.77 -9.70
CA ILE A 12 5.75 12.26 -11.08
C ILE A 12 5.32 10.79 -11.06
N GLY A 13 5.88 9.97 -10.17
CA GLY A 13 5.51 8.57 -10.02
C GLY A 13 4.04 8.39 -9.67
N LEU A 14 3.52 9.16 -8.70
CA LEU A 14 2.11 9.13 -8.34
C LEU A 14 1.20 9.58 -9.50
N ALA A 15 1.56 10.66 -10.19
CA ALA A 15 0.79 11.13 -11.35
C ALA A 15 0.75 10.08 -12.46
N LEU A 16 1.88 9.42 -12.73
CA LEU A 16 1.96 8.36 -13.71
C LEU A 16 1.10 7.14 -13.31
N ILE A 17 1.18 6.73 -12.05
CA ILE A 17 0.35 5.63 -11.52
C ILE A 17 -1.13 5.98 -11.64
N CYS A 18 -1.56 7.18 -11.23
CA CYS A 18 -2.93 7.62 -11.38
C CYS A 18 -3.39 7.58 -12.84
N LEU A 19 -2.57 8.05 -13.77
CA LEU A 19 -2.88 8.04 -15.20
C LEU A 19 -3.04 6.61 -15.72
N VAL A 20 -2.08 5.72 -15.40
CA VAL A 20 -2.12 4.31 -15.83
C VAL A 20 -3.36 3.62 -15.27
N GLN A 21 -3.66 3.80 -13.98
CA GLN A 21 -4.85 3.21 -13.35
C GLN A 21 -6.15 3.71 -13.97
N SER A 22 -6.24 5.01 -14.27
CA SER A 22 -7.41 5.58 -14.92
C SER A 22 -7.64 5.00 -16.34
N VAL A 23 -6.57 4.87 -17.11
CA VAL A 23 -6.61 4.24 -18.44
C VAL A 23 -7.00 2.77 -18.35
N MET A 24 -6.48 2.03 -17.36
CA MET A 24 -6.85 0.62 -17.16
C MET A 24 -8.32 0.44 -16.78
N VAL A 25 -8.86 1.28 -15.90
CA VAL A 25 -10.29 1.20 -15.51
C VAL A 25 -11.18 1.46 -16.73
N LEU A 26 -10.86 2.47 -17.55
CA LEU A 26 -11.57 2.72 -18.80
C LEU A 26 -11.44 1.56 -19.80
N GLY A 27 -10.27 0.96 -19.90
CA GLY A 27 -10.03 -0.23 -20.72
C GLY A 27 -10.85 -1.42 -20.27
N PHE A 28 -10.90 -1.70 -18.97
CA PHE A 28 -11.72 -2.79 -18.42
C PHE A 28 -13.19 -2.60 -18.75
N HIS A 29 -13.71 -1.40 -18.58
CA HIS A 29 -15.11 -1.10 -18.89
C HIS A 29 -15.50 -1.33 -20.35
N ASN A 30 -14.60 -1.02 -21.30
CA ASN A 30 -14.86 -1.17 -22.71
C ASN A 30 -14.85 -2.62 -23.21
N TYR A 31 -14.10 -3.52 -22.56
CA TYR A 31 -13.91 -4.88 -23.03
C TYR A 31 -14.56 -5.95 -22.16
N THR A 32 -15.03 -5.58 -20.97
CA THR A 32 -15.67 -6.52 -20.05
C THR A 32 -16.81 -5.84 -19.30
N PRO A 33 -18.04 -6.41 -19.32
CA PRO A 33 -19.17 -5.88 -18.57
C PRO A 33 -18.88 -5.83 -17.06
N TRP A 34 -19.32 -4.77 -16.39
CA TRP A 34 -19.12 -4.59 -14.94
C TRP A 34 -19.64 -5.76 -14.11
N ALA A 35 -20.79 -6.32 -14.50
CA ALA A 35 -21.39 -7.47 -13.80
C ALA A 35 -20.47 -8.70 -13.78
N GLU A 36 -19.66 -8.90 -14.82
CA GLU A 36 -18.69 -10.01 -14.88
C GLU A 36 -17.43 -9.69 -14.08
N LEU A 37 -16.99 -8.43 -14.09
CA LEU A 37 -15.82 -7.99 -13.33
C LEU A 37 -16.08 -8.06 -11.83
N GLU A 38 -17.24 -7.63 -11.36
CA GLU A 38 -17.64 -7.59 -9.96
C GLU A 38 -17.72 -9.00 -9.35
N ASN A 39 -18.19 -9.97 -10.12
CA ASN A 39 -18.30 -11.38 -9.67
C ASN A 39 -17.04 -12.20 -9.90
N SER A 40 -15.98 -11.65 -10.44
CA SER A 40 -14.75 -12.37 -10.74
C SER A 40 -13.74 -12.23 -9.62
N ALA A 41 -13.23 -13.36 -9.12
CA ALA A 41 -12.11 -13.38 -8.17
C ALA A 41 -10.79 -12.82 -8.76
N ALA A 42 -10.67 -12.76 -10.10
CA ALA A 42 -9.50 -12.29 -10.81
C ALA A 42 -9.87 -11.46 -12.05
N PRO A 43 -10.39 -10.23 -11.88
CA PRO A 43 -10.88 -9.39 -12.97
C PRO A 43 -9.86 -9.17 -14.09
N HIS A 44 -8.59 -9.06 -13.76
CA HIS A 44 -7.51 -8.87 -14.73
C HIS A 44 -7.29 -10.08 -15.64
N LEU A 45 -7.51 -11.31 -15.16
CA LEU A 45 -7.44 -12.53 -15.99
C LEU A 45 -8.63 -12.61 -16.94
N LEU A 46 -9.81 -12.24 -16.47
CA LEU A 46 -11.02 -12.17 -17.29
C LEU A 46 -10.83 -11.17 -18.43
N TYR A 47 -10.37 -9.96 -18.11
CA TYR A 47 -10.05 -8.93 -19.10
C TYR A 47 -9.03 -9.41 -20.13
N GLY A 48 -7.92 -10.02 -19.69
CA GLY A 48 -6.92 -10.57 -20.58
C GLY A 48 -7.49 -11.66 -21.50
N GLY A 49 -8.39 -12.48 -20.96
CA GLY A 49 -9.11 -13.49 -21.73
C GLY A 49 -10.03 -12.92 -22.79
N ASN A 50 -10.77 -11.87 -22.47
CA ASN A 50 -11.68 -11.20 -23.40
C ASN A 50 -10.92 -10.44 -24.48
N LEU A 51 -9.71 -9.92 -24.18
CA LEU A 51 -8.90 -9.16 -25.14
C LEU A 51 -8.14 -10.05 -26.11
N LEU A 52 -7.45 -11.10 -25.64
CA LEU A 52 -6.52 -11.92 -26.38
C LEU A 52 -6.80 -13.44 -26.27
N GLY A 53 -7.99 -13.83 -25.80
CA GLY A 53 -8.32 -15.23 -25.59
C GLY A 53 -7.42 -15.93 -24.57
N ASN A 54 -7.12 -17.19 -24.83
CA ASN A 54 -6.30 -18.00 -23.91
C ASN A 54 -4.87 -17.48 -23.73
N ALA A 55 -4.28 -16.91 -24.77
CA ALA A 55 -2.96 -16.28 -24.71
C ALA A 55 -2.95 -15.08 -23.74
N GLY A 56 -4.03 -14.28 -23.73
CA GLY A 56 -4.19 -13.17 -22.78
C GLY A 56 -4.30 -13.64 -21.33
N LYS A 57 -5.03 -14.73 -21.07
CA LYS A 57 -5.08 -15.32 -19.72
C LYS A 57 -3.71 -15.77 -19.23
N VAL A 58 -2.99 -16.52 -20.03
CA VAL A 58 -1.64 -17.01 -19.68
C VAL A 58 -0.69 -15.82 -19.44
N TRP A 59 -0.71 -14.82 -20.32
CA TRP A 59 0.11 -13.62 -20.16
C TRP A 59 -0.19 -12.87 -18.87
N MET A 60 -1.47 -12.62 -18.59
CA MET A 60 -1.88 -11.92 -17.36
C MET A 60 -1.55 -12.71 -16.11
N THR A 61 -1.69 -14.02 -16.11
CA THR A 61 -1.27 -14.88 -14.99
C THR A 61 0.21 -14.74 -14.72
N PHE A 62 1.04 -14.79 -15.76
CA PHE A 62 2.49 -14.66 -15.62
C PHE A 62 2.90 -13.28 -15.08
N VAL A 63 2.34 -12.21 -15.65
CA VAL A 63 2.61 -10.82 -15.20
C VAL A 63 2.16 -10.63 -13.76
N SER A 64 0.99 -11.15 -13.39
CA SER A 64 0.47 -11.05 -12.01
C SER A 64 1.36 -11.79 -11.01
N ALA A 65 1.84 -12.99 -11.36
CA ALA A 65 2.76 -13.74 -10.51
C ALA A 65 4.08 -12.97 -10.29
N LEU A 66 4.65 -12.39 -11.35
CA LEU A 66 5.85 -11.54 -11.22
C LEU A 66 5.59 -10.29 -10.38
N ALA A 67 4.43 -9.64 -10.56
CA ALA A 67 4.05 -8.46 -9.79
C ALA A 67 3.93 -8.78 -8.29
N VAL A 68 3.29 -9.90 -7.93
CA VAL A 68 3.17 -10.35 -6.55
C VAL A 68 4.54 -10.61 -5.93
N VAL A 69 5.42 -11.35 -6.60
CA VAL A 69 6.78 -11.64 -6.10
C VAL A 69 7.57 -10.33 -5.89
N SER A 70 7.51 -9.41 -6.86
CA SER A 70 8.18 -8.11 -6.77
C SER A 70 7.65 -7.26 -5.60
N THR A 71 6.33 -7.21 -5.43
CA THR A 71 5.68 -6.47 -4.34
C THR A 71 6.05 -7.06 -2.98
N GLN A 72 6.00 -8.38 -2.83
CA GLN A 72 6.38 -9.05 -1.59
C GLN A 72 7.84 -8.78 -1.22
N ASN A 73 8.76 -8.88 -2.18
CA ASN A 73 10.16 -8.57 -1.95
C ASN A 73 10.36 -7.12 -1.47
N SER A 74 9.71 -6.16 -2.12
CA SER A 74 9.78 -4.75 -1.75
C SER A 74 9.19 -4.49 -0.36
N THR A 75 8.05 -5.12 -0.04
CA THR A 75 7.38 -4.98 1.25
C THR A 75 8.22 -5.54 2.39
N VAL A 76 8.76 -6.75 2.24
CA VAL A 76 9.62 -7.38 3.26
C VAL A 76 10.86 -6.54 3.51
N ASN A 77 11.53 -6.07 2.45
CA ASN A 77 12.71 -5.21 2.59
C ASN A 77 12.37 -3.86 3.24
N GLY A 78 11.26 -3.25 2.85
CA GLY A 78 10.80 -1.98 3.43
C GLY A 78 10.51 -2.09 4.92
N LEU A 79 9.71 -3.09 5.32
CA LEU A 79 9.37 -3.33 6.72
C LEU A 79 10.58 -3.72 7.57
N ALA A 80 11.47 -4.56 7.05
CA ALA A 80 12.73 -4.90 7.73
C ALA A 80 13.61 -3.67 7.96
N GLY A 81 13.63 -2.74 6.99
CA GLY A 81 14.32 -1.44 7.12
C GLY A 81 13.69 -0.55 8.18
N ILE A 82 12.37 -0.51 8.29
CA ILE A 82 11.64 0.22 9.35
C ILE A 82 11.99 -0.36 10.71
N CYS A 83 11.93 -1.69 10.88
CA CYS A 83 12.31 -2.36 12.12
C CYS A 83 13.76 -2.02 12.55
N GLN A 84 14.69 -1.99 11.57
CA GLN A 84 16.06 -1.59 11.81
C GLN A 84 16.16 -0.13 12.26
N GLY A 85 15.42 0.78 11.61
CA GLY A 85 15.39 2.19 11.98
C GLY A 85 14.88 2.39 13.40
N MET A 86 13.79 1.73 13.77
CA MET A 86 13.23 1.75 15.13
C MET A 86 14.19 1.20 16.16
N ALA A 87 14.90 0.11 15.85
CA ALA A 87 15.90 -0.47 16.75
C ALA A 87 17.11 0.46 16.98
N LYS A 88 17.53 1.22 15.94
CA LYS A 88 18.59 2.24 16.09
C LYS A 88 18.15 3.42 16.96
N MET A 89 16.84 3.71 17.01
CA MET A 89 16.25 4.73 17.89
C MET A 89 15.86 4.20 19.28
N ASN A 90 16.25 2.96 19.64
CA ASN A 90 15.87 2.25 20.87
C ASN A 90 14.35 2.07 21.06
N MET A 91 13.58 2.08 19.99
CA MET A 91 12.12 1.81 19.99
C MET A 91 11.81 0.32 19.78
N MET A 92 12.82 -0.48 19.37
CA MET A 92 12.75 -1.94 19.19
C MET A 92 14.00 -2.60 19.78
N PRO A 93 13.95 -3.92 20.06
CA PRO A 93 15.12 -4.66 20.53
C PRO A 93 16.32 -4.51 19.60
N ARG A 94 17.50 -4.29 20.16
CA ARG A 94 18.75 -4.04 19.41
C ARG A 94 19.15 -5.14 18.43
N VAL A 95 18.58 -6.33 18.57
CA VAL A 95 18.79 -7.44 17.63
C VAL A 95 18.37 -7.07 16.20
N PHE A 96 17.30 -6.28 16.05
CA PHE A 96 16.83 -5.80 14.74
C PHE A 96 17.77 -4.78 14.07
N ALA A 97 18.67 -4.16 14.83
CA ALA A 97 19.68 -3.26 14.27
C ALA A 97 20.82 -3.99 13.56
N LYS A 98 20.99 -5.31 13.83
CA LYS A 98 22.09 -6.12 13.26
C LYS A 98 21.85 -6.35 11.76
N THR A 99 22.91 -6.20 10.99
CA THR A 99 22.94 -6.48 9.56
C THR A 99 23.90 -7.61 9.23
N ASN A 100 23.65 -8.27 8.11
CA ASN A 100 24.63 -9.22 7.56
C ASN A 100 25.77 -8.48 6.83
N LYS A 101 26.73 -9.22 6.28
CA LYS A 101 27.88 -8.68 5.52
C LYS A 101 27.47 -7.82 4.30
N HIS A 102 26.24 -7.94 3.82
CA HIS A 102 25.68 -7.18 2.70
C HIS A 102 24.82 -5.99 3.15
N GLY A 103 24.77 -5.67 4.45
CA GLY A 103 24.01 -4.57 5.00
C GLY A 103 22.50 -4.85 5.18
N VAL A 104 22.04 -6.08 4.96
CA VAL A 104 20.62 -6.46 5.09
C VAL A 104 20.27 -6.75 6.55
N PRO A 105 19.18 -6.16 7.11
CA PRO A 105 18.70 -6.42 8.47
C PRO A 105 17.97 -7.76 8.55
N TYR A 106 18.72 -8.86 8.59
CA TYR A 106 18.19 -10.21 8.47
C TYR A 106 17.17 -10.60 9.55
N PHE A 107 17.31 -10.10 10.79
CA PHE A 107 16.29 -10.34 11.81
C PHE A 107 14.95 -9.71 11.46
N GLY A 108 14.95 -8.50 10.89
CA GLY A 108 13.74 -7.86 10.39
C GLY A 108 13.11 -8.64 9.24
N VAL A 109 13.92 -9.12 8.31
CA VAL A 109 13.44 -9.95 7.18
C VAL A 109 12.79 -11.23 7.69
N VAL A 110 13.45 -11.98 8.58
CA VAL A 110 12.90 -13.23 9.14
C VAL A 110 11.61 -12.95 9.92
N PHE A 111 11.59 -11.93 10.76
CA PHE A 111 10.43 -11.53 11.54
C PHE A 111 9.22 -11.26 10.65
N VAL A 112 9.36 -10.41 9.65
CA VAL A 112 8.28 -10.07 8.72
C VAL A 112 7.85 -11.31 7.92
N SER A 113 8.79 -12.12 7.46
CA SER A 113 8.48 -13.34 6.69
C SER A 113 7.70 -14.37 7.52
N VAL A 114 8.05 -14.54 8.79
CA VAL A 114 7.30 -15.43 9.71
C VAL A 114 5.87 -14.96 9.88
N PHE A 115 5.65 -13.65 10.07
CA PHE A 115 4.30 -13.09 10.17
C PHE A 115 3.50 -13.33 8.89
N ILE A 116 4.07 -13.06 7.72
CA ILE A 116 3.41 -13.31 6.43
C ILE A 116 3.04 -14.79 6.31
N PHE A 117 3.95 -15.69 6.65
CA PHE A 117 3.72 -17.13 6.57
C PHE A 117 2.60 -17.59 7.53
N VAL A 118 2.61 -17.09 8.77
CA VAL A 118 1.58 -17.43 9.76
C VAL A 118 0.20 -16.97 9.30
N PHE A 119 0.06 -15.72 8.84
CA PHE A 119 -1.21 -15.22 8.35
C PHE A 119 -1.66 -15.93 7.07
N ALA A 120 -0.75 -16.27 6.17
CA ALA A 120 -1.05 -17.07 4.99
C ALA A 120 -1.55 -18.48 5.36
N ALA A 121 -0.93 -19.11 6.36
CA ALA A 121 -1.36 -20.42 6.85
C ALA A 121 -2.74 -20.35 7.55
N LEU A 122 -2.97 -19.29 8.34
CA LEU A 122 -4.25 -19.09 9.03
C LEU A 122 -5.41 -18.78 8.08
N SER A 123 -5.12 -18.18 6.92
CA SER A 123 -6.15 -17.89 5.91
C SER A 123 -6.64 -19.11 5.15
N ASP A 124 -5.95 -20.26 5.30
CA ASP A 124 -6.25 -21.54 4.63
C ASP A 124 -6.46 -21.40 3.10
N GLY A 125 -5.84 -20.39 2.50
CA GLY A 125 -5.99 -20.07 1.07
C GLY A 125 -7.37 -19.53 0.68
N SER A 126 -8.24 -19.21 1.65
CA SER A 126 -9.54 -18.61 1.41
C SER A 126 -9.40 -17.19 0.85
N SER A 127 -10.02 -16.93 -0.30
CA SER A 127 -10.05 -15.61 -0.91
C SER A 127 -10.69 -14.57 0.00
N ASP A 128 -11.72 -14.94 0.74
CA ASP A 128 -12.46 -14.05 1.64
C ASP A 128 -11.60 -13.64 2.85
N ALA A 129 -10.90 -14.62 3.47
CA ALA A 129 -9.98 -14.34 4.57
C ALA A 129 -8.82 -13.46 4.13
N ILE A 130 -8.26 -13.68 2.93
CA ILE A 130 -7.20 -12.84 2.37
C ILE A 130 -7.72 -11.43 2.11
N SER A 131 -8.90 -11.28 1.51
CA SER A 131 -9.53 -9.98 1.24
C SER A 131 -9.78 -9.22 2.54
N PHE A 132 -10.30 -9.88 3.57
CA PHE A 132 -10.50 -9.28 4.89
C PHE A 132 -9.19 -8.77 5.50
N LEU A 133 -8.11 -9.57 5.46
CA LEU A 133 -6.79 -9.15 5.96
C LEU A 133 -6.22 -7.96 5.18
N ILE A 134 -6.45 -7.90 3.86
CA ILE A 134 -6.05 -6.75 3.03
C ILE A 134 -6.82 -5.50 3.45
N LEU A 135 -8.12 -5.59 3.68
CA LEU A 135 -8.94 -4.45 4.11
C LEU A 135 -8.52 -3.94 5.48
N VAL A 136 -8.33 -4.83 6.47
CA VAL A 136 -7.82 -4.47 7.80
C VAL A 136 -6.45 -3.79 7.71
N GLY A 137 -5.51 -4.38 6.96
CA GLY A 137 -4.19 -3.79 6.75
C GLY A 137 -4.26 -2.41 6.08
N SER A 138 -5.19 -2.23 5.15
CA SER A 138 -5.42 -0.95 4.47
C SER A 138 -5.89 0.13 5.44
N VAL A 139 -6.76 -0.20 6.42
CA VAL A 139 -7.20 0.76 7.45
C VAL A 139 -6.02 1.23 8.31
N PHE A 140 -5.18 0.31 8.78
CA PHE A 140 -3.98 0.68 9.54
C PHE A 140 -3.04 1.59 8.73
N TRP A 141 -2.90 1.31 7.44
CA TRP A 141 -2.10 2.15 6.55
C TRP A 141 -2.69 3.55 6.38
N MET A 142 -4.01 3.64 6.20
CA MET A 142 -4.73 4.92 6.11
C MET A 142 -4.64 5.73 7.40
N ILE A 143 -4.71 5.10 8.57
CA ILE A 143 -4.49 5.76 9.88
C ILE A 143 -3.07 6.37 9.92
N SER A 144 -2.06 5.65 9.45
CA SER A 144 -0.68 6.17 9.37
C SER A 144 -0.59 7.41 8.48
N TYR A 145 -1.33 7.47 7.37
CA TYR A 145 -1.39 8.67 6.53
C TYR A 145 -2.07 9.84 7.22
N ILE A 146 -3.15 9.60 7.98
CA ILE A 146 -3.80 10.65 8.78
C ILE A 146 -2.80 11.23 9.78
N LEU A 147 -2.08 10.38 10.52
CA LEU A 147 -1.04 10.82 11.46
C LEU A 147 0.05 11.63 10.75
N ALA A 148 0.53 11.18 9.59
CA ALA A 148 1.52 11.93 8.81
C ALA A 148 1.02 13.30 8.38
N HIS A 149 -0.25 13.44 7.99
CA HIS A 149 -0.85 14.72 7.65
C HIS A 149 -0.98 15.65 8.87
N ILE A 150 -1.38 15.09 10.03
CA ILE A 150 -1.44 15.82 11.31
C ILE A 150 -0.04 16.32 11.69
N ASP A 151 0.98 15.47 11.60
CA ASP A 151 2.37 15.84 11.88
C ASP A 151 2.85 17.00 11.00
N VAL A 152 2.51 16.98 9.71
CA VAL A 152 2.83 18.10 8.79
C VAL A 152 2.18 19.38 9.26
N LEU A 153 0.92 19.37 9.71
CA LEU A 153 0.21 20.55 10.21
C LEU A 153 0.85 21.07 11.51
N ILE A 154 1.16 20.18 12.45
CA ILE A 154 1.79 20.53 13.72
C ILE A 154 3.20 21.12 13.49
N LEU A 155 4.01 20.45 12.68
CA LEU A 155 5.37 20.90 12.37
C LEU A 155 5.40 22.25 11.62
N ARG A 156 4.40 22.52 10.78
CA ARG A 156 4.27 23.84 10.13
C ARG A 156 3.99 24.93 11.13
N LYS A 157 3.19 24.65 12.17
CA LYS A 157 2.84 25.60 13.23
C LYS A 157 3.99 25.78 14.24
N ARG A 158 4.63 24.68 14.65
CA ARG A 158 5.72 24.72 15.66
C ARG A 158 7.05 25.23 15.11
N LEU A 159 7.35 24.91 13.85
CA LEU A 159 8.63 25.25 13.22
C LEU A 159 8.43 26.06 11.91
N PRO A 160 7.88 27.28 11.98
CA PRO A 160 7.55 28.06 10.78
C PRO A 160 8.79 28.48 9.98
N LYS A 161 9.93 28.67 10.66
CA LYS A 161 11.20 29.12 10.06
C LYS A 161 12.14 27.97 9.66
N ALA A 162 11.75 26.71 9.85
CA ALA A 162 12.59 25.58 9.47
C ALA A 162 12.90 25.58 7.96
N PRO A 163 14.15 25.35 7.55
CA PRO A 163 14.52 25.31 6.15
C PRO A 163 13.84 24.12 5.47
N ARG A 164 12.96 24.40 4.52
CA ARG A 164 12.22 23.38 3.75
C ARG A 164 12.67 23.44 2.30
N SER A 165 13.19 22.33 1.82
CA SER A 165 13.63 22.19 0.43
C SER A 165 12.47 22.14 -0.56
N PHE A 166 11.30 21.70 -0.11
CA PHE A 166 10.06 21.63 -0.87
C PHE A 166 8.91 22.18 -0.02
N LYS A 167 8.19 23.12 -0.57
CA LYS A 167 6.99 23.70 0.04
C LYS A 167 5.79 23.30 -0.82
N VAL A 168 4.88 22.53 -0.24
CA VAL A 168 3.61 22.21 -0.91
C VAL A 168 2.82 23.51 -1.07
N PRO A 169 2.33 23.84 -2.28
CA PRO A 169 1.48 25.01 -2.51
C PRO A 169 0.20 24.93 -1.66
N CYS A 170 -0.47 26.06 -1.48
CA CYS A 170 -1.70 26.19 -0.69
C CYS A 170 -1.60 25.78 0.79
N GLY A 171 -0.39 25.72 1.35
CA GLY A 171 -0.16 25.60 2.81
C GLY A 171 -0.85 24.38 3.45
N PRO A 172 -1.79 24.58 4.40
CA PRO A 172 -2.44 23.51 5.15
C PRO A 172 -3.55 22.80 4.37
N LEU A 173 -4.00 23.31 3.22
CA LEU A 173 -5.15 22.83 2.49
C LEU A 173 -4.98 21.34 2.06
N PHE A 174 -3.84 21.00 1.47
CA PHE A 174 -3.60 19.62 1.01
C PHE A 174 -3.58 18.59 2.14
N PRO A 175 -2.91 18.81 3.29
CA PRO A 175 -3.03 17.90 4.41
C PRO A 175 -4.46 17.76 4.94
N ILE A 176 -5.26 18.83 4.98
CA ILE A 176 -6.66 18.76 5.41
C ILE A 176 -7.50 17.93 4.43
N ILE A 177 -7.38 18.18 3.13
CA ILE A 177 -8.04 17.38 2.10
C ILE A 177 -7.61 15.91 2.21
N GLY A 178 -6.32 15.65 2.43
CA GLY A 178 -5.79 14.31 2.65
C GLY A 178 -6.45 13.60 3.84
N ILE A 179 -6.58 14.28 4.99
CA ILE A 179 -7.26 13.73 6.17
C ILE A 179 -8.73 13.43 5.85
N CYS A 180 -9.47 14.40 5.30
CA CYS A 180 -10.89 14.22 4.97
C CYS A 180 -11.11 13.07 3.98
N GLY A 181 -10.30 13.01 2.91
CA GLY A 181 -10.37 11.94 1.92
C GLY A 181 -10.05 10.57 2.52
N THR A 182 -9.01 10.49 3.35
CA THR A 182 -8.63 9.23 4.00
C THR A 182 -9.69 8.77 5.01
N VAL A 183 -10.25 9.68 5.80
CA VAL A 183 -11.37 9.37 6.72
C VAL A 183 -12.58 8.87 5.93
N TYR A 184 -12.92 9.54 4.84
CA TYR A 184 -14.01 9.10 3.96
C TYR A 184 -13.78 7.67 3.43
N MET A 185 -12.55 7.36 2.98
CA MET A 185 -12.19 6.01 2.52
C MET A 185 -12.31 4.97 3.63
N ILE A 186 -11.85 5.28 4.84
CA ILE A 186 -11.97 4.37 5.99
C ILE A 186 -13.44 4.09 6.31
N LEU A 187 -14.30 5.11 6.32
CA LEU A 187 -15.72 4.95 6.61
C LEU A 187 -16.46 4.12 5.55
N ASN A 188 -15.94 4.08 4.32
CA ASN A 188 -16.49 3.34 3.19
C ASN A 188 -15.59 2.19 2.74
N ILE A 189 -14.84 1.56 3.67
CA ILE A 189 -13.85 0.53 3.35
C ILE A 189 -14.47 -0.75 2.80
N SER A 190 -15.69 -1.08 3.22
CA SER A 190 -16.48 -2.18 2.69
C SER A 190 -17.94 -1.76 2.50
N THR A 191 -18.58 -2.28 1.45
CA THR A 191 -20.01 -2.12 1.19
C THR A 191 -20.86 -3.05 2.06
N ASP A 192 -20.29 -4.19 2.52
CA ASP A 192 -20.95 -5.10 3.44
C ASP A 192 -20.89 -4.55 4.88
N PRO A 193 -22.04 -4.28 5.52
CA PRO A 193 -22.08 -3.79 6.89
C PRO A 193 -21.47 -4.76 7.92
N VAL A 194 -21.57 -6.06 7.69
CA VAL A 194 -21.04 -7.09 8.61
C VAL A 194 -19.53 -7.10 8.55
N GLU A 195 -18.97 -7.16 7.35
CA GLU A 195 -17.52 -7.09 7.13
C GLU A 195 -16.94 -5.79 7.67
N ARG A 196 -17.60 -4.66 7.38
CA ARG A 196 -17.19 -3.34 7.90
C ARG A 196 -17.15 -3.31 9.42
N ASN A 197 -18.16 -3.84 10.10
CA ASN A 197 -18.19 -3.88 11.56
C ASN A 197 -17.10 -4.78 12.13
N MET A 198 -16.80 -5.92 11.49
CA MET A 198 -15.68 -6.78 11.88
C MET A 198 -14.33 -6.08 11.71
N ILE A 199 -14.14 -5.33 10.62
CA ILE A 199 -12.92 -4.53 10.41
C ILE A 199 -12.77 -3.51 11.56
N TRP A 200 -13.84 -2.80 11.94
CA TRP A 200 -13.81 -1.83 13.04
C TRP A 200 -13.52 -2.45 14.42
N LEU A 201 -13.91 -3.71 14.62
CA LEU A 201 -13.61 -4.43 15.87
C LEU A 201 -12.14 -4.83 15.99
N VAL A 202 -11.47 -5.02 14.87
CA VAL A 202 -10.06 -5.47 14.82
C VAL A 202 -9.09 -4.28 14.75
N THR A 203 -9.56 -3.08 14.33
CA THR A 203 -8.75 -1.86 14.18
C THR A 203 -8.84 -0.96 15.39
#